data_bed1e4759d9b34cf4d8d036ba1d225d0
#
_entry.id   bed1e4759d9b34cf4d8d036ba1d225d0
#
_cell.length_a   1.000
_cell.length_b   1.000
_cell.length_c   1.000
_cell.angle_alpha   90.00
_cell.angle_beta   90.00
_cell.angle_gamma   90.00
#
_symmetry.space_group_name_H-M   'P 1'
#
loop_
_entity.id
_entity.type
_entity.pdbx_description
1 polymer ?
#
loop_
_entity_poly.entity_id
_entity_poly.type
_entity_poly.pdbx_seq_one_letter_code
_entity_poly.pdbx_strand_id
1 'polypeptide(L)'
;MAACQDSLINGRGRQNTATEDRFDYNGGHMQQHAVVMGLGAFGPDGLALAVRQALALALGGDWRFDYSHAQPAGGGRSSAADYSRFLRAAMGEQLQIGRLLGAHAVCTNPQTCPREAVKTPIPATESWHYSIGHWVEDDPQVGDGAFSSPGAFGFYPWISADKRFYGLVAREQRHGVMSGDPSDKPAIASVACGHEIRAAWMDGRPRP
;
A
#
# COMPACT_ATOMS: atom_id res chain seq x y z
N MET A 1 14.34 -13.51 3.28
CA MET A 1 14.11 -12.15 2.72
C MET A 1 15.15 -11.77 1.66
N ALA A 2 16.45 -11.91 1.91
CA ALA A 2 17.49 -11.62 0.91
C ALA A 2 17.26 -12.33 -0.43
N ALA A 3 16.91 -13.63 -0.44
CA ALA A 3 16.58 -14.36 -1.65
C ALA A 3 15.37 -13.78 -2.41
N CYS A 4 14.43 -13.16 -1.71
CA CYS A 4 13.29 -12.47 -2.34
C CYS A 4 13.72 -11.13 -2.96
N GLN A 5 14.67 -10.42 -2.35
CA GLN A 5 15.28 -9.21 -2.92
C GLN A 5 15.93 -9.52 -4.27
N ASP A 6 16.63 -10.66 -4.39
CA ASP A 6 17.35 -11.06 -5.61
C ASP A 6 16.44 -11.71 -6.66
N SER A 7 15.14 -11.77 -6.42
CA SER A 7 14.17 -12.31 -7.36
C SER A 7 14.00 -11.41 -8.59
N LEU A 8 13.53 -11.99 -9.70
CA LEU A 8 13.20 -11.22 -10.92
C LEU A 8 12.13 -10.16 -10.68
N ILE A 9 11.15 -10.47 -9.81
CA ILE A 9 10.03 -9.55 -9.48
C ILE A 9 10.56 -8.29 -8.80
N ASN A 10 11.62 -8.42 -7.98
CA ASN A 10 12.22 -7.31 -7.23
C ASN A 10 13.50 -6.77 -7.92
N GLY A 11 13.66 -6.98 -9.23
CA GLY A 11 14.79 -6.44 -9.98
C GLY A 11 16.13 -7.09 -9.66
N ARG A 12 16.15 -8.25 -8.99
CA ARG A 12 17.37 -8.97 -8.56
C ARG A 12 18.31 -8.14 -7.69
N GLY A 13 17.75 -7.25 -6.86
CA GLY A 13 18.53 -6.38 -5.98
C GLY A 13 19.43 -5.37 -6.69
N ARG A 14 19.28 -5.19 -8.00
CA ARG A 14 20.09 -4.26 -8.79
C ARG A 14 19.43 -2.90 -8.86
N GLN A 15 20.24 -1.87 -8.68
CA GLN A 15 19.81 -0.52 -9.00
C GLN A 15 19.67 -0.39 -10.52
N ASN A 16 18.55 0.16 -10.97
CA ASN A 16 18.32 0.46 -12.37
C ASN A 16 18.60 1.94 -12.61
N THR A 17 19.78 2.24 -13.14
CA THR A 17 20.20 3.62 -13.39
C THR A 17 19.33 4.38 -14.39
N ALA A 18 18.58 3.65 -15.25
CA ALA A 18 17.65 4.28 -16.17
C ALA A 18 16.37 4.82 -15.46
N THR A 19 16.14 4.38 -14.23
CA THR A 19 15.00 4.81 -13.39
C THR A 19 15.46 5.58 -12.14
N GLU A 20 16.72 5.94 -12.05
CA GLU A 20 17.28 6.71 -10.95
C GLU A 20 16.53 8.04 -10.84
N ASP A 21 16.21 8.43 -9.60
CA ASP A 21 15.42 9.62 -9.26
C ASP A 21 14.00 9.66 -9.88
N ARG A 22 13.49 8.50 -10.35
CA ARG A 22 12.16 8.39 -10.94
C ARG A 22 11.35 7.31 -10.24
N PHE A 23 10.06 7.53 -10.14
CA PHE A 23 9.13 6.55 -9.60
C PHE A 23 9.00 5.34 -10.56
N ASP A 24 9.35 4.16 -10.07
CA ASP A 24 9.18 2.87 -10.77
C ASP A 24 8.61 1.86 -9.78
N TYR A 25 7.30 1.59 -9.88
CA TYR A 25 6.60 0.77 -8.90
C TYR A 25 7.07 -0.69 -8.95
N ASN A 26 7.74 -1.11 -7.89
CA ASN A 26 8.13 -2.50 -7.63
C ASN A 26 8.39 -2.71 -6.13
N GLY A 27 8.57 -3.97 -5.70
CA GLY A 27 8.85 -4.32 -4.30
C GLY A 27 10.34 -4.29 -3.92
N GLY A 28 11.23 -4.06 -4.87
CA GLY A 28 12.67 -4.24 -4.67
C GLY A 28 13.25 -3.30 -3.61
N HIS A 29 12.92 -2.03 -3.67
CA HIS A 29 13.42 -1.05 -2.72
C HIS A 29 12.95 -1.30 -1.27
N MET A 30 11.73 -1.77 -1.06
CA MET A 30 11.23 -2.14 0.26
C MET A 30 11.96 -3.38 0.82
N GLN A 31 12.24 -4.37 -0.05
CA GLN A 31 13.06 -5.53 0.31
C GLN A 31 14.49 -5.09 0.67
N GLN A 32 15.09 -4.24 -0.13
CA GLN A 32 16.42 -3.67 0.11
C GLN A 32 16.46 -2.98 1.47
N HIS A 33 15.51 -2.09 1.74
CA HIS A 33 15.41 -1.38 3.01
C HIS A 33 15.31 -2.34 4.20
N ALA A 34 14.45 -3.35 4.11
CA ALA A 34 14.31 -4.35 5.16
C ALA A 34 15.61 -5.15 5.39
N VAL A 35 16.36 -5.47 4.33
CA VAL A 35 17.67 -6.13 4.46
C VAL A 35 18.66 -5.22 5.16
N VAL A 36 18.73 -3.95 4.82
CA VAL A 36 19.59 -2.94 5.46
C VAL A 36 19.24 -2.78 6.96
N MET A 37 17.96 -2.89 7.31
CA MET A 37 17.50 -2.88 8.71
C MET A 37 17.81 -4.16 9.48
N GLY A 38 18.57 -5.11 8.92
CA GLY A 38 18.94 -6.35 9.58
C GLY A 38 17.88 -7.46 9.52
N LEU A 39 16.79 -7.26 8.77
CA LEU A 39 15.72 -8.26 8.65
C LEU A 39 16.01 -9.31 7.56
N GLY A 40 17.14 -9.23 6.87
CA GLY A 40 17.48 -10.04 5.70
C GLY A 40 17.48 -11.55 5.93
N ALA A 41 17.87 -11.99 7.13
CA ALA A 41 17.93 -13.41 7.51
C ALA A 41 16.57 -14.01 7.90
N PHE A 42 15.52 -13.18 8.09
CA PHE A 42 14.24 -13.67 8.59
C PHE A 42 13.44 -14.38 7.49
N GLY A 43 12.87 -15.54 7.84
CA GLY A 43 11.76 -16.15 7.15
C GLY A 43 10.42 -15.44 7.49
N PRO A 44 9.29 -15.96 6.97
CA PRO A 44 7.98 -15.36 7.23
C PRO A 44 7.66 -15.19 8.71
N ASP A 45 7.87 -16.22 9.52
CA ASP A 45 7.53 -16.21 10.95
C ASP A 45 8.40 -15.23 11.74
N GLY A 46 9.71 -15.18 11.45
CA GLY A 46 10.64 -14.25 12.08
C GLY A 46 10.30 -12.80 11.73
N LEU A 47 9.94 -12.52 10.47
CA LEU A 47 9.51 -11.21 10.05
C LEU A 47 8.19 -10.80 10.73
N ALA A 48 7.22 -11.73 10.80
CA ALA A 48 5.95 -11.50 11.47
C ALA A 48 6.15 -11.17 12.97
N LEU A 49 7.03 -11.93 13.64
CA LEU A 49 7.37 -11.70 15.04
C LEU A 49 8.00 -10.31 15.23
N ALA A 50 8.98 -9.95 14.40
CA ALA A 50 9.64 -8.64 14.46
C ALA A 50 8.65 -7.48 14.29
N VAL A 51 7.73 -7.58 13.32
CA VAL A 51 6.70 -6.56 13.09
C VAL A 51 5.72 -6.48 14.25
N ARG A 52 5.24 -7.63 14.77
CA ARG A 52 4.34 -7.64 15.94
C ARG A 52 4.99 -7.02 17.17
N GLN A 53 6.25 -7.33 17.44
CA GLN A 53 6.99 -6.74 18.55
C GLN A 53 7.18 -5.23 18.40
N ALA A 54 7.55 -4.78 17.21
CA ALA A 54 7.76 -3.36 16.94
C ALA A 54 6.47 -2.52 17.11
N LEU A 55 5.31 -3.11 16.84
CA LEU A 55 4.02 -2.43 16.89
C LEU A 55 3.20 -2.73 18.15
N ALA A 56 3.68 -3.63 19.03
CA ALA A 56 2.94 -4.09 20.19
C ALA A 56 2.50 -2.97 21.15
N LEU A 57 3.32 -1.93 21.32
CA LEU A 57 3.00 -0.79 22.18
C LEU A 57 1.79 0.00 21.66
N ALA A 58 1.69 0.19 20.36
CA ALA A 58 0.60 0.95 19.73
C ALA A 58 -0.65 0.10 19.46
N LEU A 59 -0.47 -1.19 19.16
CA LEU A 59 -1.57 -2.06 18.70
C LEU A 59 -2.03 -3.08 19.74
N GLY A 60 -1.28 -3.27 20.82
CA GLY A 60 -1.51 -4.29 21.84
C GLY A 60 -0.82 -5.62 21.50
N GLY A 61 -0.52 -6.39 22.54
CA GLY A 61 0.22 -7.66 22.42
C GLY A 61 -0.58 -8.80 21.77
N ASP A 62 -1.89 -8.67 21.67
CA ASP A 62 -2.81 -9.61 21.04
C ASP A 62 -3.07 -9.32 19.56
N TRP A 63 -2.46 -8.26 19.00
CA TRP A 63 -2.57 -7.90 17.58
C TRP A 63 -1.99 -8.99 16.68
N ARG A 64 -2.77 -9.42 15.69
CA ARG A 64 -2.41 -10.53 14.79
C ARG A 64 -2.01 -10.01 13.42
N PHE A 65 -0.79 -10.36 13.05
CA PHE A 65 -0.24 -10.08 11.75
C PHE A 65 0.80 -11.13 11.41
N ASP A 66 0.67 -11.76 10.25
CA ASP A 66 1.55 -12.81 9.77
C ASP A 66 2.02 -12.53 8.35
N TYR A 67 3.04 -13.24 7.91
CA TYR A 67 3.52 -13.21 6.54
C TYR A 67 3.40 -14.58 5.88
N SER A 68 2.83 -14.64 4.68
CA SER A 68 2.85 -15.84 3.85
C SER A 68 4.20 -16.06 3.18
N HIS A 69 4.93 -14.97 2.94
CA HIS A 69 6.27 -14.92 2.38
C HIS A 69 7.05 -13.81 3.08
N ALA A 70 8.38 -13.94 3.20
CA ALA A 70 9.22 -12.90 3.78
C ALA A 70 9.38 -11.71 2.83
N GLN A 71 8.26 -11.04 2.53
CA GLN A 71 8.17 -9.93 1.59
C GLN A 71 7.41 -8.76 2.22
N PRO A 72 8.09 -7.76 2.78
CA PRO A 72 7.46 -6.61 3.42
C PRO A 72 6.49 -5.85 2.53
N ALA A 73 6.75 -5.81 1.23
CA ALA A 73 5.93 -5.09 0.25
C ALA A 73 4.56 -5.75 -0.05
N GLY A 74 4.32 -7.02 0.32
CA GLY A 74 3.09 -7.67 -0.13
C GLY A 74 2.75 -9.02 0.49
N GLY A 75 3.55 -9.55 1.42
CA GLY A 75 3.34 -10.88 2.00
C GLY A 75 2.44 -10.91 3.24
N GLY A 76 1.98 -9.75 3.70
CA GLY A 76 1.27 -9.61 4.98
C GLY A 76 -0.12 -10.23 4.98
N ARG A 77 -0.51 -10.79 6.13
CA ARG A 77 -1.84 -11.33 6.42
C ARG A 77 -2.33 -10.83 7.78
N SER A 78 -3.58 -10.42 7.83
CA SER A 78 -4.23 -9.97 9.06
C SER A 78 -5.74 -10.15 8.95
N SER A 79 -6.46 -9.94 10.03
CA SER A 79 -7.92 -9.79 10.00
C SER A 79 -8.33 -8.34 9.73
N ALA A 80 -9.56 -8.13 9.26
CA ALA A 80 -10.11 -6.77 9.12
C ALA A 80 -10.08 -6.02 10.46
N ALA A 81 -10.40 -6.69 11.56
CA ALA A 81 -10.40 -6.11 12.91
C ALA A 81 -9.00 -5.69 13.34
N ASP A 82 -7.99 -6.53 13.16
CA ASP A 82 -6.61 -6.22 13.52
C ASP A 82 -6.03 -5.12 12.63
N TYR A 83 -6.30 -5.15 11.33
CA TYR A 83 -5.85 -4.10 10.41
C TYR A 83 -6.52 -2.74 10.74
N SER A 84 -7.77 -2.76 11.19
CA SER A 84 -8.45 -1.55 11.68
C SER A 84 -7.77 -0.95 12.91
N ARG A 85 -7.16 -1.76 13.77
CA ARG A 85 -6.33 -1.25 14.89
C ARG A 85 -5.12 -0.48 14.37
N PHE A 86 -4.45 -1.02 13.35
CA PHE A 86 -3.34 -0.33 12.69
C PHE A 86 -3.78 0.99 12.07
N LEU A 87 -4.91 1.03 11.33
CA LEU A 87 -5.42 2.26 10.74
C LEU A 87 -5.77 3.31 11.79
N ARG A 88 -6.41 2.91 12.90
CA ARG A 88 -6.69 3.82 14.02
C ARG A 88 -5.44 4.38 14.66
N ALA A 89 -4.43 3.53 14.88
CA ALA A 89 -3.16 3.96 15.48
C ALA A 89 -2.40 4.92 14.55
N ALA A 90 -2.44 4.67 13.23
CA ALA A 90 -1.86 5.57 12.24
C ALA A 90 -2.64 6.90 12.19
N MET A 91 -3.97 6.86 12.09
CA MET A 91 -4.83 8.05 12.05
C MET A 91 -4.70 8.90 13.31
N GLY A 92 -4.58 8.25 14.49
CA GLY A 92 -4.36 8.91 15.78
C GLY A 92 -2.89 9.29 16.08
N GLU A 93 -2.00 9.20 15.10
CA GLU A 93 -0.58 9.53 15.18
C GLU A 93 0.21 8.79 16.29
N GLN A 94 -0.30 7.64 16.75
CA GLN A 94 0.42 6.76 17.66
C GLN A 94 1.57 6.03 16.94
N LEU A 95 1.51 5.95 15.61
CA LEU A 95 2.57 5.46 14.75
C LEU A 95 3.17 6.64 13.98
N GLN A 96 4.48 6.63 13.79
CA GLN A 96 5.19 7.68 13.04
C GLN A 96 4.63 7.87 11.63
N ILE A 97 4.20 6.79 10.96
CA ILE A 97 3.58 6.88 9.64
C ILE A 97 2.35 7.80 9.61
N GLY A 98 1.58 7.89 10.70
CA GLY A 98 0.42 8.77 10.79
C GLY A 98 0.73 10.24 10.62
N ARG A 99 1.92 10.67 11.09
CA ARG A 99 2.43 12.05 10.91
C ARG A 99 3.00 12.28 9.52
N LEU A 100 3.36 11.21 8.83
CA LEU A 100 4.02 11.23 7.52
C LEU A 100 3.07 10.88 6.37
N LEU A 101 1.77 10.71 6.64
CA LEU A 101 0.79 10.46 5.58
C LEU A 101 0.80 11.62 4.58
N GLY A 102 1.03 11.29 3.30
CA GLY A 102 1.17 12.23 2.21
C GLY A 102 2.49 13.01 2.15
N ALA A 103 3.38 12.84 3.14
CA ALA A 103 4.67 13.53 3.13
C ALA A 103 5.56 13.03 1.99
N HIS A 104 6.29 13.96 1.34
CA HIS A 104 7.22 13.66 0.24
C HIS A 104 6.57 12.85 -0.90
N ALA A 105 5.29 13.11 -1.17
CA ALA A 105 4.59 12.44 -2.24
C ALA A 105 5.19 12.81 -3.61
N VAL A 106 5.35 11.80 -4.47
CA VAL A 106 5.89 11.94 -5.82
C VAL A 106 4.84 11.53 -6.84
N CYS A 107 4.84 12.16 -7.99
CA CYS A 107 3.94 11.80 -9.07
C CYS A 107 4.25 10.40 -9.60
N THR A 108 3.21 9.63 -9.90
CA THR A 108 3.35 8.22 -10.30
C THR A 108 2.91 7.92 -11.73
N ASN A 109 2.21 8.86 -12.39
CA ASN A 109 1.66 8.61 -13.71
C ASN A 109 2.65 9.04 -14.81
N PRO A 110 3.19 8.10 -15.62
CA PRO A 110 4.12 8.42 -16.71
C PRO A 110 3.54 9.31 -17.81
N GLN A 111 2.21 9.42 -17.92
CA GLN A 111 1.57 10.25 -18.93
C GLN A 111 1.51 11.73 -18.50
N THR A 112 1.25 11.98 -17.22
CA THR A 112 1.15 13.35 -16.69
C THR A 112 2.50 13.88 -16.20
N CYS A 113 3.40 13.01 -15.70
CA CYS A 113 4.72 13.38 -15.21
C CYS A 113 5.83 12.45 -15.76
N PRO A 114 6.08 12.46 -17.07
CA PRO A 114 7.00 11.51 -17.73
C PRO A 114 8.46 11.65 -17.30
N ARG A 115 8.84 12.76 -16.69
CA ARG A 115 10.19 12.97 -16.14
C ARG A 115 10.35 12.35 -14.74
N GLU A 116 9.25 12.20 -14.00
CA GLU A 116 9.26 11.76 -12.61
C GLU A 116 8.82 10.30 -12.46
N ALA A 117 8.04 9.79 -13.39
CA ALA A 117 7.50 8.43 -13.33
C ALA A 117 7.86 7.59 -14.56
N VAL A 118 8.08 6.30 -14.32
CA VAL A 118 8.38 5.28 -15.35
C VAL A 118 7.24 4.28 -15.43
N LYS A 119 6.79 3.79 -14.28
CA LYS A 119 5.81 2.70 -14.20
C LYS A 119 4.93 2.83 -12.97
N THR A 120 3.64 2.69 -13.18
CA THR A 120 2.62 2.65 -12.11
C THR A 120 1.63 1.51 -12.35
N PRO A 121 1.07 0.88 -11.31
CA PRO A 121 -0.05 -0.05 -11.42
C PRO A 121 -1.41 0.65 -11.49
N ILE A 122 -1.44 1.97 -11.25
CA ILE A 122 -2.67 2.79 -11.29
C ILE A 122 -3.09 2.97 -12.74
N PRO A 123 -4.39 3.00 -13.05
CA PRO A 123 -4.88 3.27 -14.39
C PRO A 123 -4.33 4.58 -14.96
N ALA A 124 -4.02 4.61 -16.24
CA ALA A 124 -3.45 5.79 -16.91
C ALA A 124 -4.39 7.01 -16.88
N THR A 125 -5.67 6.77 -16.64
CA THR A 125 -6.71 7.80 -16.50
C THR A 125 -6.68 8.52 -15.16
N GLU A 126 -5.88 8.04 -14.19
CA GLU A 126 -5.78 8.63 -12.85
C GLU A 126 -4.35 9.04 -12.52
N SER A 127 -4.21 10.17 -11.87
CA SER A 127 -2.92 10.76 -11.47
C SER A 127 -2.81 10.76 -9.95
N TRP A 128 -2.42 9.63 -9.39
CA TRP A 128 -2.14 9.53 -7.95
C TRP A 128 -0.68 9.83 -7.65
N HIS A 129 -0.43 10.31 -6.44
CA HIS A 129 0.90 10.39 -5.87
C HIS A 129 1.22 9.17 -4.99
N TYR A 130 2.50 8.91 -4.78
CA TYR A 130 2.98 7.89 -3.86
C TYR A 130 3.88 8.54 -2.80
N SER A 131 3.54 8.32 -1.56
CA SER A 131 4.29 8.79 -0.41
C SER A 131 5.07 7.63 0.22
N ILE A 132 5.48 7.74 1.45
CA ILE A 132 6.27 6.76 2.19
C ILE A 132 5.46 5.46 2.37
N GLY A 133 5.53 4.56 1.38
CA GLY A 133 4.89 3.24 1.41
C GLY A 133 3.36 3.23 1.24
N HIS A 134 2.75 4.32 0.81
CA HIS A 134 1.30 4.39 0.57
C HIS A 134 0.96 5.33 -0.58
N TRP A 135 -0.24 5.18 -1.13
CA TRP A 135 -0.79 6.03 -2.17
C TRP A 135 -1.51 7.24 -1.57
N VAL A 136 -1.48 8.34 -2.31
CA VAL A 136 -2.32 9.51 -2.12
C VAL A 136 -3.25 9.59 -3.32
N GLU A 137 -4.54 9.42 -3.10
CA GLU A 137 -5.57 9.38 -4.14
C GLU A 137 -6.05 10.79 -4.47
N ASP A 138 -5.13 11.62 -4.95
CA ASP A 138 -5.30 13.06 -5.15
C ASP A 138 -5.45 13.48 -6.62
N ASP A 139 -5.93 12.56 -7.47
CA ASP A 139 -6.28 12.90 -8.85
C ASP A 139 -7.21 14.12 -8.85
N PRO A 140 -6.93 15.16 -9.67
CA PRO A 140 -7.68 16.41 -9.62
C PRO A 140 -9.14 16.28 -10.11
N GLN A 141 -9.52 15.19 -10.77
CA GLN A 141 -10.87 14.99 -11.29
C GLN A 141 -11.69 14.02 -10.44
N VAL A 142 -11.07 12.94 -9.94
CA VAL A 142 -11.78 11.85 -9.27
C VAL A 142 -11.23 11.53 -7.88
N GLY A 143 -10.11 12.12 -7.50
CA GLY A 143 -9.48 11.90 -6.21
C GLY A 143 -10.18 12.65 -5.07
N ASP A 144 -10.08 12.09 -3.87
CA ASP A 144 -10.54 12.71 -2.62
C ASP A 144 -9.39 12.93 -1.62
N GLY A 145 -8.16 12.68 -2.05
CA GLY A 145 -6.94 12.84 -1.27
C GLY A 145 -6.74 11.77 -0.19
N ALA A 146 -7.50 10.68 -0.21
CA ALA A 146 -7.34 9.61 0.76
C ALA A 146 -5.95 8.96 0.68
N PHE A 147 -5.45 8.54 1.84
CA PHE A 147 -4.22 7.77 1.96
C PHE A 147 -4.56 6.28 1.94
N SER A 148 -4.04 5.53 0.99
CA SER A 148 -4.46 4.15 0.77
C SER A 148 -3.33 3.17 0.46
N SER A 149 -3.66 1.88 0.47
CA SER A 149 -2.74 0.81 0.09
C SER A 149 -3.49 -0.33 -0.60
N PRO A 150 -3.96 -0.16 -1.85
CA PRO A 150 -4.67 -1.19 -2.58
C PRO A 150 -3.78 -2.41 -2.83
N GLY A 151 -4.12 -3.54 -2.22
CA GLY A 151 -3.43 -4.81 -2.43
C GLY A 151 -3.84 -5.47 -3.74
N ALA A 152 -2.90 -6.13 -4.41
CA ALA A 152 -3.11 -6.78 -5.71
C ALA A 152 -4.28 -7.78 -5.71
N PHE A 153 -4.59 -8.39 -4.57
CA PHE A 153 -5.69 -9.34 -4.41
C PHE A 153 -7.02 -8.71 -4.00
N GLY A 154 -7.10 -7.38 -3.91
CA GLY A 154 -8.32 -6.63 -3.63
C GLY A 154 -8.52 -6.22 -2.16
N PHE A 155 -7.58 -6.48 -1.26
CA PHE A 155 -7.60 -5.86 0.06
C PHE A 155 -7.30 -4.36 -0.08
N TYR A 156 -8.19 -3.51 0.37
CA TYR A 156 -8.07 -2.07 0.15
C TYR A 156 -8.37 -1.28 1.42
N PRO A 157 -7.36 -0.89 2.17
CA PRO A 157 -7.47 0.00 3.33
C PRO A 157 -7.25 1.45 2.92
N TRP A 158 -7.91 2.39 3.62
CA TRP A 158 -7.69 3.83 3.46
C TRP A 158 -7.90 4.61 4.75
N ILE A 159 -7.30 5.80 4.79
CA ILE A 159 -7.56 6.86 5.77
C ILE A 159 -7.97 8.10 4.96
N SER A 160 -9.03 8.80 5.36
CA SER A 160 -9.47 10.05 4.70
C SER A 160 -8.40 11.14 4.74
N ALA A 161 -8.40 12.04 3.75
CA ALA A 161 -7.43 13.13 3.66
C ALA A 161 -7.36 13.99 4.93
N ASP A 162 -8.50 14.21 5.56
CA ASP A 162 -8.64 14.97 6.82
C ASP A 162 -8.34 14.14 8.08
N LYS A 163 -7.98 12.86 7.93
CA LYS A 163 -7.69 11.90 9.01
C LYS A 163 -8.84 11.72 10.02
N ARG A 164 -10.08 11.94 9.62
CA ARG A 164 -11.25 11.84 10.50
C ARG A 164 -11.89 10.47 10.50
N PHE A 165 -11.76 9.72 9.43
CA PHE A 165 -12.27 8.37 9.31
C PHE A 165 -11.35 7.47 8.49
N TYR A 166 -11.52 6.20 8.65
CA TYR A 166 -10.84 5.17 7.87
C TYR A 166 -11.83 4.11 7.45
N GLY A 167 -11.46 3.33 6.47
CA GLY A 167 -12.22 2.16 6.09
C GLY A 167 -11.33 1.13 5.42
N LEU A 168 -11.91 -0.02 5.13
CA LEU A 168 -11.24 -1.06 4.36
C LEU A 168 -12.26 -1.96 3.66
N VAL A 169 -11.89 -2.40 2.47
CA VAL A 169 -12.53 -3.54 1.78
C VAL A 169 -11.67 -4.78 2.06
N ALA A 170 -12.19 -5.70 2.88
CA ALA A 170 -11.52 -6.96 3.20
C ALA A 170 -11.92 -8.03 2.19
N ARG A 171 -11.13 -8.16 1.13
CA ARG A 171 -11.37 -9.08 0.01
C ARG A 171 -10.08 -9.77 -0.39
N GLU A 172 -10.16 -11.03 -0.80
CA GLU A 172 -9.10 -11.74 -1.50
C GLU A 172 -9.66 -12.38 -2.77
N GLN A 173 -9.16 -11.97 -3.92
CA GLN A 173 -9.46 -12.55 -5.23
C GLN A 173 -8.17 -12.70 -6.02
N ARG A 174 -7.90 -13.92 -6.47
CA ARG A 174 -6.66 -14.22 -7.24
C ARG A 174 -6.87 -14.18 -8.75
N HIS A 175 -8.12 -14.39 -9.19
CA HIS A 175 -8.47 -14.25 -10.60
C HIS A 175 -8.36 -12.78 -11.04
N GLY A 176 -7.82 -12.54 -12.24
CA GLY A 176 -7.66 -11.20 -12.79
C GLY A 176 -6.39 -10.45 -12.35
N VAL A 177 -5.67 -10.90 -11.32
CA VAL A 177 -4.46 -10.19 -10.80
C VAL A 177 -3.41 -9.96 -11.89
N MET A 178 -3.23 -10.94 -12.79
CA MET A 178 -2.28 -10.88 -13.91
C MET A 178 -2.92 -10.42 -15.22
N SER A 179 -4.17 -9.96 -15.21
CA SER A 179 -4.83 -9.43 -16.40
C SER A 179 -4.10 -8.21 -16.95
N GLY A 180 -4.00 -8.12 -18.25
CA GLY A 180 -3.55 -6.91 -18.94
C GLY A 180 -4.59 -5.79 -18.91
N ASP A 181 -5.87 -6.12 -18.69
CA ASP A 181 -6.95 -5.14 -18.52
C ASP A 181 -7.03 -4.68 -17.07
N PRO A 182 -6.84 -3.38 -16.79
CA PRO A 182 -6.96 -2.84 -15.45
C PRO A 182 -8.33 -3.10 -14.80
N SER A 183 -9.41 -3.13 -15.57
CA SER A 183 -10.77 -3.35 -15.06
C SER A 183 -10.99 -4.72 -14.44
N ASP A 184 -10.22 -5.72 -14.87
CA ASP A 184 -10.25 -7.07 -14.31
C ASP A 184 -9.48 -7.20 -12.98
N LYS A 185 -8.67 -6.20 -12.63
CA LYS A 185 -7.80 -6.28 -11.44
C LYS A 185 -8.59 -6.13 -10.15
N PRO A 186 -8.46 -7.07 -9.21
CA PRO A 186 -9.18 -6.99 -7.94
C PRO A 186 -8.90 -5.72 -7.13
N ALA A 187 -7.67 -5.20 -7.21
CA ALA A 187 -7.29 -3.93 -6.57
C ALA A 187 -8.16 -2.78 -7.08
N ILE A 188 -8.29 -2.63 -8.41
CA ILE A 188 -9.05 -1.54 -9.03
C ILE A 188 -10.55 -1.64 -8.70
N ALA A 189 -11.12 -2.86 -8.77
CA ALA A 189 -12.51 -3.08 -8.37
C ALA A 189 -12.78 -2.72 -6.89
N SER A 190 -11.81 -2.98 -6.00
CA SER A 190 -11.93 -2.61 -4.59
C SER A 190 -11.76 -1.12 -4.36
N VAL A 191 -10.90 -0.45 -5.13
CA VAL A 191 -10.77 1.02 -5.12
C VAL A 191 -12.09 1.67 -5.54
N ALA A 192 -12.68 1.24 -6.65
CA ALA A 192 -13.98 1.75 -7.11
C ALA A 192 -15.07 1.61 -6.03
N CYS A 193 -15.17 0.42 -5.41
CA CYS A 193 -16.08 0.20 -4.29
C CYS A 193 -15.80 1.14 -3.10
N GLY A 194 -14.53 1.34 -2.75
CA GLY A 194 -14.15 2.23 -1.65
C GLY A 194 -14.43 3.70 -1.94
N HIS A 195 -14.30 4.15 -3.19
CA HIS A 195 -14.71 5.50 -3.60
C HIS A 195 -16.20 5.72 -3.37
N GLU A 196 -17.05 4.77 -3.76
CA GLU A 196 -18.50 4.84 -3.50
C GLU A 196 -18.82 4.87 -2.00
N ILE A 197 -18.15 4.06 -1.20
CA ILE A 197 -18.31 4.05 0.26
C ILE A 197 -17.91 5.41 0.86
N ARG A 198 -16.77 5.97 0.46
CA ARG A 198 -16.32 7.28 0.96
C ARG A 198 -17.26 8.40 0.55
N ALA A 199 -17.67 8.41 -0.71
CA ALA A 199 -18.62 9.39 -1.23
C ALA A 199 -19.96 9.33 -0.48
N ALA A 200 -20.51 8.11 -0.28
CA ALA A 200 -21.75 7.92 0.49
C ALA A 200 -21.60 8.41 1.95
N TRP A 201 -20.46 8.12 2.57
CA TRP A 201 -20.16 8.57 3.93
C TRP A 201 -20.09 10.09 4.03
N MET A 202 -19.40 10.74 3.08
CA MET A 202 -19.21 12.21 3.08
C MET A 202 -20.52 12.94 2.78
N ASP A 203 -21.33 12.42 1.85
CA ASP A 203 -22.58 13.07 1.43
C ASP A 203 -23.78 12.71 2.32
N GLY A 204 -23.64 11.67 3.15
CA GLY A 204 -24.74 11.11 3.92
C GLY A 204 -25.85 10.49 3.05
N ARG A 205 -25.56 10.13 1.80
CA ARG A 205 -26.51 9.57 0.83
C ARG A 205 -26.10 8.15 0.44
N PRO A 206 -27.04 7.19 0.45
CA PRO A 206 -26.77 5.87 -0.10
C PRO A 206 -26.40 5.97 -1.59
N ARG A 207 -25.48 5.14 -2.03
CA ARG A 207 -25.13 4.96 -3.44
C ARG A 207 -25.80 3.71 -4.00
N PRO A 208 -26.11 3.67 -5.29
CA PRO A 208 -26.77 2.53 -5.94
C PRO A 208 -25.95 1.23 -5.86
#